data_f6f2ef6604ad7bbf7052c47b6625e3a1
#
_entry.id   f6f2ef6604ad7bbf7052c47b6625e3a1
#
_cell.length_a   1.000
_cell.length_b   1.000
_cell.length_c   1.000
_cell.angle_alpha   90.00
_cell.angle_beta   90.00
_cell.angle_gamma   90.00
#
_symmetry.space_group_name_H-M   'P 1'
#
loop_
_entity.id
_entity.type
_entity.pdbx_description
1 polymer ?
#
loop_
_entity_poly.entity_id
_entity_poly.type
_entity_poly.pdbx_seq_one_letter_code
_entity_poly.pdbx_strand_id
1 'polypeptide(L)'
;MRKYFIIIPILILLYFLSDKDNSSIKTENKRIETDNLIVNMSNYGLKNILLSEYLNGVIACEMPALFHDEAIKAGIVAARTFYLYKYESDNDYKPSNGDQCFFSESKRKENWRDNYELYNEKILNNINLTKNEVITYNGSVIKAFYFSMSNGYTEDAVNVFKKSEPYLVSVISDYDKNVKNNLSSKSISVNEFKEKLNVDNDIVINNIVRDSSNRVSEIVINNVNYDGVYFRKLFDLRSTDFEIEFNDQEVIITTRGYGHGVGMSQWGANEMAKIGYEYKDILKYYYKDVEIMYK
;
A
#
# COMPACT_ATOMS: atom_id res chain seq x y z
N MET A 1 -58.42 -53.12 -32.57
CA MET A 1 -57.86 -51.85 -33.02
C MET A 1 -58.57 -50.69 -32.32
N ARG A 2 -58.02 -50.06 -31.34
CA ARG A 2 -58.41 -48.82 -30.66
C ARG A 2 -57.98 -48.85 -29.18
N LYS A 3 -56.72 -48.56 -28.84
CA LYS A 3 -56.35 -48.25 -27.45
C LYS A 3 -55.00 -47.58 -27.33
N TYR A 4 -54.61 -46.69 -28.26
CA TYR A 4 -53.28 -45.98 -28.12
C TYR A 4 -53.32 -44.49 -28.44
N PHE A 5 -54.40 -43.76 -28.21
CA PHE A 5 -54.46 -42.33 -28.59
C PHE A 5 -54.73 -41.35 -27.47
N ILE A 6 -54.61 -41.70 -26.18
CA ILE A 6 -54.97 -40.79 -25.07
C ILE A 6 -53.77 -40.46 -24.13
N ILE A 7 -52.61 -41.09 -24.29
CA ILE A 7 -51.54 -40.92 -23.33
C ILE A 7 -50.53 -39.76 -23.72
N ILE A 8 -50.43 -39.42 -25.01
CA ILE A 8 -49.42 -38.38 -25.48
C ILE A 8 -49.82 -36.97 -25.11
N PRO A 9 -51.10 -36.50 -25.11
CA PRO A 9 -51.35 -35.10 -24.75
C PRO A 9 -51.27 -34.82 -23.24
N ILE A 10 -51.36 -35.82 -22.36
CA ILE A 10 -51.24 -35.62 -20.90
C ILE A 10 -49.81 -35.48 -20.46
N LEU A 11 -48.86 -36.17 -21.08
CA LEU A 11 -47.42 -36.03 -20.81
C LEU A 11 -46.86 -34.70 -21.29
N ILE A 12 -47.35 -34.14 -22.38
CA ILE A 12 -46.96 -32.82 -22.87
C ILE A 12 -47.52 -31.72 -21.97
N LEU A 13 -48.72 -31.88 -21.42
CA LEU A 13 -49.29 -30.90 -20.49
C LEU A 13 -48.60 -30.89 -19.12
N LEU A 14 -48.07 -32.00 -18.65
CA LEU A 14 -47.30 -32.10 -17.43
C LEU A 14 -45.89 -31.55 -17.61
N TYR A 15 -45.32 -31.59 -18.82
CA TYR A 15 -44.02 -30.96 -19.11
C TYR A 15 -44.12 -29.42 -19.10
N PHE A 16 -45.23 -28.84 -19.57
CA PHE A 16 -45.45 -27.39 -19.53
C PHE A 16 -45.91 -26.84 -18.17
N LEU A 17 -46.29 -27.70 -17.22
CA LEU A 17 -46.66 -27.29 -15.86
C LEU A 17 -45.49 -27.39 -14.87
N SER A 18 -44.38 -28.07 -15.23
CA SER A 18 -43.18 -28.14 -14.38
C SER A 18 -42.18 -27.02 -14.58
N ASP A 19 -42.37 -26.18 -15.62
CA ASP A 19 -41.46 -25.06 -15.94
C ASP A 19 -41.92 -23.70 -15.39
N LYS A 20 -42.85 -23.70 -14.43
CA LYS A 20 -43.36 -22.45 -13.84
C LYS A 20 -43.11 -22.33 -12.34
N ASP A 21 -41.97 -22.72 -11.82
CA ASP A 21 -41.54 -22.28 -10.49
C ASP A 21 -40.02 -22.40 -10.29
N ASN A 22 -39.24 -22.00 -11.31
CA ASN A 22 -37.89 -21.54 -11.08
C ASN A 22 -37.82 -20.03 -11.27
N SER A 23 -38.59 -19.28 -10.47
CA SER A 23 -38.21 -17.94 -10.10
C SER A 23 -36.95 -18.09 -9.26
N SER A 24 -35.79 -18.14 -9.95
CA SER A 24 -34.53 -17.82 -9.31
C SER A 24 -34.76 -16.50 -8.57
N ILE A 25 -34.86 -16.56 -7.26
CA ILE A 25 -34.60 -15.43 -6.39
C ILE A 25 -33.22 -15.00 -6.76
N LYS A 26 -33.10 -14.06 -7.71
CA LYS A 26 -31.95 -13.19 -7.83
C LYS A 26 -31.94 -12.43 -6.51
N THR A 27 -31.22 -12.96 -5.54
CA THR A 27 -30.67 -12.15 -4.48
C THR A 27 -29.89 -11.08 -5.24
N GLU A 28 -30.50 -9.91 -5.42
CA GLU A 28 -29.76 -8.69 -5.66
C GLU A 28 -28.75 -8.62 -4.50
N ASN A 29 -27.55 -9.09 -4.75
CA ASN A 29 -26.41 -8.73 -3.92
C ASN A 29 -26.38 -7.21 -3.96
N LYS A 30 -26.99 -6.58 -2.97
CA LYS A 30 -26.93 -5.16 -2.73
C LYS A 30 -25.44 -4.86 -2.64
N ARG A 31 -24.86 -4.32 -3.71
CA ARG A 31 -23.46 -3.90 -3.73
C ARG A 31 -23.30 -2.96 -2.54
N ILE A 32 -22.60 -3.40 -1.53
CA ILE A 32 -22.23 -2.52 -0.40
C ILE A 32 -21.22 -1.56 -1.01
N GLU A 33 -21.62 -0.30 -1.15
CA GLU A 33 -20.68 0.74 -1.54
C GLU A 33 -19.58 0.81 -0.50
N THR A 34 -18.35 0.52 -0.90
CA THR A 34 -17.21 0.36 0.02
C THR A 34 -16.95 1.61 0.84
N ASP A 35 -17.13 2.80 0.27
CA ASP A 35 -16.92 4.08 0.98
C ASP A 35 -17.95 4.34 2.09
N ASN A 36 -19.04 3.57 2.13
CA ASN A 36 -20.05 3.61 3.21
C ASN A 36 -19.79 2.58 4.32
N LEU A 37 -18.73 1.78 4.23
CA LEU A 37 -18.33 0.87 5.31
C LEU A 37 -17.99 1.67 6.58
N ILE A 38 -18.32 1.09 7.73
CA ILE A 38 -17.98 1.64 9.04
C ILE A 38 -16.63 1.07 9.49
N VAL A 39 -15.67 1.93 9.69
CA VAL A 39 -14.32 1.61 10.18
C VAL A 39 -14.30 1.65 11.71
N ASN A 40 -13.84 0.58 12.33
CA ASN A 40 -13.67 0.52 13.78
C ASN A 40 -12.37 1.23 14.19
N MET A 41 -12.49 2.41 14.81
CA MET A 41 -11.37 3.27 15.18
C MET A 41 -10.91 3.09 16.63
N SER A 42 -11.25 1.99 17.29
CA SER A 42 -10.95 1.76 18.71
C SER A 42 -9.45 1.79 19.03
N ASN A 43 -8.56 1.36 18.12
CA ASN A 43 -7.11 1.44 18.29
C ASN A 43 -6.57 2.89 18.35
N TYR A 44 -7.35 3.85 17.86
CA TYR A 44 -7.05 5.29 17.96
C TYR A 44 -7.78 5.98 19.12
N GLY A 45 -8.59 5.23 19.89
CA GLY A 45 -9.45 5.81 20.93
C GLY A 45 -10.56 6.72 20.38
N LEU A 46 -10.95 6.54 19.12
CA LEU A 46 -11.95 7.34 18.41
C LEU A 46 -13.25 6.55 18.23
N LYS A 47 -14.35 7.30 17.93
CA LYS A 47 -15.59 6.70 17.47
C LYS A 47 -15.40 6.11 16.07
N ASN A 48 -16.24 5.11 15.74
CA ASN A 48 -16.29 4.56 14.39
C ASN A 48 -16.70 5.64 13.38
N ILE A 49 -16.08 5.59 12.18
CA ILE A 49 -16.26 6.58 11.12
C ILE A 49 -16.53 5.88 9.79
N LEU A 50 -17.00 6.59 8.78
CA LEU A 50 -17.11 6.07 7.42
C LEU A 50 -15.71 5.81 6.82
N LEU A 51 -15.61 4.83 5.92
CA LEU A 51 -14.34 4.56 5.22
C LEU A 51 -13.85 5.79 4.45
N SER A 52 -14.73 6.58 3.85
CA SER A 52 -14.38 7.84 3.20
C SER A 52 -13.72 8.85 4.15
N GLU A 53 -14.18 8.94 5.38
CA GLU A 53 -13.56 9.80 6.41
C GLU A 53 -12.22 9.22 6.89
N TYR A 54 -12.13 7.90 7.06
CA TYR A 54 -10.87 7.22 7.35
C TYR A 54 -9.83 7.49 6.26
N LEU A 55 -10.21 7.35 4.98
CA LEU A 55 -9.33 7.64 3.85
C LEU A 55 -8.84 9.10 3.84
N ASN A 56 -9.70 10.07 4.18
CA ASN A 56 -9.29 11.46 4.33
C ASN A 56 -8.16 11.62 5.36
N GLY A 57 -8.30 10.98 6.52
CA GLY A 57 -7.25 10.98 7.55
C GLY A 57 -5.98 10.24 7.15
N VAL A 58 -6.09 9.13 6.42
CA VAL A 58 -4.95 8.37 5.90
C VAL A 58 -4.18 9.20 4.89
N ILE A 59 -4.85 9.73 3.87
CA ILE A 59 -4.18 10.52 2.82
C ILE A 59 -3.54 11.78 3.40
N ALA A 60 -4.21 12.44 4.35
CA ALA A 60 -3.66 13.59 5.05
C ALA A 60 -2.35 13.30 5.82
N CYS A 61 -2.17 12.05 6.28
CA CYS A 61 -0.97 11.61 6.96
C CYS A 61 0.12 11.11 6.02
N GLU A 62 -0.27 10.33 5.01
CA GLU A 62 0.63 9.60 4.14
C GLU A 62 1.19 10.45 2.98
N MET A 63 0.42 11.43 2.50
CA MET A 63 0.80 12.19 1.31
C MET A 63 0.73 13.70 1.55
N PRO A 64 1.70 14.50 1.06
CA PRO A 64 1.57 15.95 1.06
C PRO A 64 0.30 16.40 0.31
N ALA A 65 -0.52 17.25 0.95
CA ALA A 65 -1.75 17.79 0.33
C ALA A 65 -1.49 18.56 -0.98
N LEU A 66 -0.25 19.04 -1.17
CA LEU A 66 0.19 19.73 -2.39
C LEU A 66 0.56 18.80 -3.56
N PHE A 67 0.49 17.49 -3.39
CA PHE A 67 0.68 16.56 -4.50
C PHE A 67 -0.35 16.77 -5.59
N HIS A 68 -0.01 16.40 -6.82
CA HIS A 68 -0.91 16.44 -7.96
C HIS A 68 -2.16 15.58 -7.70
N ASP A 69 -3.32 16.01 -8.20
CA ASP A 69 -4.59 15.30 -7.94
C ASP A 69 -4.56 13.83 -8.39
N GLU A 70 -3.91 13.54 -9.52
CA GLU A 70 -3.78 12.16 -9.99
C GLU A 70 -2.95 11.28 -9.04
N ALA A 71 -1.92 11.85 -8.39
CA ALA A 71 -1.16 11.13 -7.36
C ALA A 71 -2.01 10.91 -6.10
N ILE A 72 -2.79 11.91 -5.68
CA ILE A 72 -3.72 11.80 -4.55
C ILE A 72 -4.78 10.73 -4.84
N LYS A 73 -5.39 10.71 -6.03
CA LYS A 73 -6.33 9.67 -6.47
C LYS A 73 -5.69 8.28 -6.41
N ALA A 74 -4.46 8.12 -6.93
CA ALA A 74 -3.74 6.85 -6.87
C ALA A 74 -3.54 6.40 -5.41
N GLY A 75 -3.13 7.32 -4.52
CA GLY A 75 -2.98 7.06 -3.09
C GLY A 75 -4.30 6.64 -2.41
N ILE A 76 -5.42 7.31 -2.73
CA ILE A 76 -6.74 7.00 -2.20
C ILE A 76 -7.18 5.58 -2.61
N VAL A 77 -7.05 5.24 -3.90
CA VAL A 77 -7.42 3.91 -4.40
C VAL A 77 -6.55 2.83 -3.78
N ALA A 78 -5.23 3.08 -3.66
CA ALA A 78 -4.32 2.14 -2.98
C ALA A 78 -4.66 1.98 -1.49
N ALA A 79 -4.90 3.07 -0.77
CA ALA A 79 -5.26 3.04 0.66
C ALA A 79 -6.60 2.34 0.91
N ARG A 80 -7.63 2.62 0.09
CA ARG A 80 -8.92 1.92 0.12
C ARG A 80 -8.76 0.43 -0.12
N THR A 81 -7.97 0.07 -1.13
CA THR A 81 -7.69 -1.33 -1.48
C THR A 81 -7.00 -2.05 -0.34
N PHE A 82 -5.98 -1.45 0.28
CA PHE A 82 -5.29 -2.03 1.43
C PHE A 82 -6.22 -2.24 2.62
N TYR A 83 -7.07 -1.25 2.95
CA TYR A 83 -8.05 -1.40 4.01
C TYR A 83 -9.01 -2.57 3.74
N LEU A 84 -9.56 -2.66 2.52
CA LEU A 84 -10.48 -3.73 2.15
C LEU A 84 -9.82 -5.10 2.15
N TYR A 85 -8.57 -5.21 1.68
CA TYR A 85 -7.80 -6.45 1.77
C TYR A 85 -7.71 -6.96 3.22
N LYS A 86 -7.45 -6.06 4.18
CA LYS A 86 -7.39 -6.40 5.60
C LYS A 86 -8.77 -6.76 6.15
N TYR A 87 -9.78 -5.98 5.82
CA TYR A 87 -11.17 -6.19 6.25
C TYR A 87 -11.77 -7.50 5.70
N GLU A 88 -11.50 -7.85 4.44
CA GLU A 88 -11.95 -9.13 3.87
C GLU A 88 -11.22 -10.35 4.47
N SER A 89 -10.01 -10.14 4.99
CA SER A 89 -9.27 -11.18 5.70
C SER A 89 -9.72 -11.34 7.15
N ASP A 90 -10.22 -10.26 7.77
CA ASP A 90 -10.70 -10.21 9.14
C ASP A 90 -11.82 -9.15 9.27
N ASN A 91 -13.07 -9.58 9.39
CA ASN A 91 -14.22 -8.67 9.50
C ASN A 91 -14.21 -7.79 10.76
N ASP A 92 -13.41 -8.16 11.78
CA ASP A 92 -13.20 -7.36 12.99
C ASP A 92 -11.94 -6.46 12.89
N TYR A 93 -11.39 -6.30 11.68
CA TYR A 93 -10.19 -5.51 11.44
C TYR A 93 -10.32 -4.09 12.00
N LYS A 94 -9.33 -3.72 12.78
CA LYS A 94 -9.18 -2.39 13.40
C LYS A 94 -7.87 -1.79 12.93
N PRO A 95 -7.89 -0.78 12.07
CA PRO A 95 -6.66 -0.17 11.57
C PRO A 95 -5.81 0.40 12.71
N SER A 96 -4.51 0.44 12.50
CA SER A 96 -3.51 0.96 13.41
C SER A 96 -2.44 1.76 12.65
N ASN A 97 -1.65 2.55 13.37
CA ASN A 97 -0.50 3.28 12.77
C ASN A 97 0.58 2.35 12.20
N GLY A 98 0.57 1.05 12.56
CA GLY A 98 1.44 0.06 11.96
C GLY A 98 0.99 -0.41 10.57
N ASP A 99 -0.28 -0.15 10.22
CA ASP A 99 -0.86 -0.48 8.92
C ASP A 99 -0.81 0.72 7.96
N GLN A 100 -1.46 1.81 8.33
CA GLN A 100 -1.51 3.07 7.57
C GLN A 100 -1.51 4.22 8.57
N CYS A 101 -0.72 5.26 8.30
CA CYS A 101 -0.73 6.48 9.12
C CYS A 101 -2.10 7.16 9.02
N PHE A 102 -2.59 7.72 10.14
CA PHE A 102 -3.89 8.38 10.20
C PHE A 102 -3.82 9.67 11.01
N PHE A 103 -4.33 10.77 10.45
CA PHE A 103 -4.57 12.01 11.15
C PHE A 103 -6.06 12.23 11.40
N SER A 104 -6.44 12.40 12.68
CA SER A 104 -7.78 12.85 13.03
C SER A 104 -8.06 14.26 12.46
N GLU A 105 -9.32 14.66 12.40
CA GLU A 105 -9.68 16.02 11.96
C GLU A 105 -8.96 17.10 12.78
N SER A 106 -8.92 16.93 14.11
CA SER A 106 -8.20 17.87 14.98
C SER A 106 -6.71 17.96 14.63
N LYS A 107 -6.07 16.83 14.31
CA LYS A 107 -4.66 16.80 13.90
C LYS A 107 -4.44 17.44 12.53
N ARG A 108 -5.35 17.26 11.60
CA ARG A 108 -5.32 17.95 10.29
C ARG A 108 -5.44 19.46 10.46
N LYS A 109 -6.38 19.93 11.30
CA LYS A 109 -6.54 21.37 11.62
C LYS A 109 -5.28 21.96 12.24
N GLU A 110 -4.67 21.26 13.20
CA GLU A 110 -3.41 21.65 13.83
C GLU A 110 -2.27 21.79 12.81
N ASN A 111 -2.09 20.76 11.95
CA ASN A 111 -0.99 20.70 11.00
C ASN A 111 -1.13 21.69 9.85
N TRP A 112 -2.34 21.90 9.33
CA TRP A 112 -2.60 22.71 8.13
C TRP A 112 -3.02 24.15 8.44
N ARG A 113 -3.45 24.44 9.67
CA ARG A 113 -3.83 25.79 10.12
C ARG A 113 -4.77 26.48 9.12
N ASP A 114 -4.37 27.62 8.59
CA ASP A 114 -5.17 28.43 7.65
C ASP A 114 -5.46 27.71 6.32
N ASN A 115 -4.67 26.70 5.97
CA ASN A 115 -4.86 25.91 4.76
C ASN A 115 -5.78 24.69 4.96
N TYR A 116 -6.34 24.49 6.16
CA TYR A 116 -7.11 23.29 6.47
C TYR A 116 -8.28 23.08 5.50
N GLU A 117 -9.11 24.08 5.28
CA GLU A 117 -10.28 23.93 4.41
C GLU A 117 -9.86 23.58 2.98
N LEU A 118 -8.86 24.30 2.42
CA LEU A 118 -8.36 24.08 1.07
C LEU A 118 -7.83 22.65 0.87
N TYR A 119 -7.00 22.18 1.80
CA TYR A 119 -6.36 20.84 1.67
C TYR A 119 -7.34 19.71 1.97
N ASN A 120 -8.22 19.91 2.94
CA ASN A 120 -9.24 18.95 3.29
C ASN A 120 -10.27 18.78 2.17
N GLU A 121 -10.74 19.87 1.57
CA GLU A 121 -11.64 19.85 0.42
C GLU A 121 -11.01 19.17 -0.78
N LYS A 122 -9.74 19.47 -1.07
CA LYS A 122 -9.00 18.81 -2.15
C LYS A 122 -8.98 17.29 -2.00
N ILE A 123 -8.67 16.78 -0.80
CA ILE A 123 -8.63 15.33 -0.56
C ILE A 123 -10.04 14.74 -0.68
N LEU A 124 -11.06 15.37 -0.09
CA LEU A 124 -12.45 14.90 -0.16
C LEU A 124 -12.97 14.84 -1.60
N ASN A 125 -12.65 15.84 -2.42
CA ASN A 125 -13.01 15.84 -3.85
C ASN A 125 -12.38 14.66 -4.58
N ASN A 126 -11.10 14.36 -4.33
CA ASN A 126 -10.43 13.22 -4.95
C ASN A 126 -10.97 11.87 -4.43
N ILE A 127 -11.40 11.76 -3.17
CA ILE A 127 -12.10 10.58 -2.64
C ILE A 127 -13.41 10.36 -3.40
N ASN A 128 -14.20 11.42 -3.61
CA ASN A 128 -15.47 11.34 -4.34
C ASN A 128 -15.26 10.96 -5.82
N LEU A 129 -14.22 11.49 -6.47
CA LEU A 129 -13.89 11.18 -7.87
C LEU A 129 -13.42 9.73 -8.08
N THR A 130 -12.92 9.07 -7.03
CA THR A 130 -12.46 7.68 -7.04
C THR A 130 -13.35 6.76 -6.20
N LYS A 131 -14.60 7.18 -5.93
CA LYS A 131 -15.52 6.47 -5.04
C LYS A 131 -15.66 5.00 -5.43
N ASN A 132 -15.52 4.10 -4.45
CA ASN A 132 -15.65 2.65 -4.57
C ASN A 132 -14.64 1.97 -5.52
N GLU A 133 -13.65 2.68 -6.06
CA GLU A 133 -12.61 2.07 -6.89
C GLU A 133 -11.55 1.35 -6.04
N VAL A 134 -11.22 0.13 -6.44
CA VAL A 134 -10.22 -0.74 -5.80
C VAL A 134 -9.33 -1.40 -6.83
N ILE A 135 -8.14 -1.80 -6.42
CA ILE A 135 -7.20 -2.55 -7.24
C ILE A 135 -7.42 -4.04 -7.02
N THR A 136 -7.54 -4.78 -8.11
CA THR A 136 -7.74 -6.23 -8.07
C THR A 136 -6.70 -6.95 -8.93
N TYR A 137 -6.38 -8.18 -8.54
CA TYR A 137 -5.62 -9.13 -9.33
C TYR A 137 -6.41 -10.42 -9.42
N ASN A 138 -6.71 -10.88 -10.65
CA ASN A 138 -7.59 -12.03 -10.88
C ASN A 138 -8.94 -11.93 -10.12
N GLY A 139 -9.54 -10.73 -10.09
CA GLY A 139 -10.82 -10.46 -9.44
C GLY A 139 -10.79 -10.32 -7.91
N SER A 140 -9.67 -10.58 -7.26
CA SER A 140 -9.48 -10.44 -5.81
C SER A 140 -8.81 -9.12 -5.45
N VAL A 141 -9.24 -8.49 -4.35
CA VAL A 141 -8.61 -7.27 -3.83
C VAL A 141 -7.16 -7.56 -3.44
N ILE A 142 -6.23 -6.69 -3.87
CA ILE A 142 -4.81 -6.88 -3.64
C ILE A 142 -4.34 -6.26 -2.30
N LYS A 143 -3.18 -6.69 -1.84
CA LYS A 143 -2.45 -6.05 -0.75
C LYS A 143 -1.68 -4.85 -1.28
N ALA A 144 -2.36 -3.72 -1.51
CA ALA A 144 -1.83 -2.54 -2.17
C ALA A 144 -0.86 -1.77 -1.26
N PHE A 145 0.38 -2.26 -1.10
CA PHE A 145 1.43 -1.56 -0.39
C PHE A 145 1.90 -0.32 -1.14
N TYR A 146 2.28 0.71 -0.39
CA TYR A 146 2.92 1.91 -0.89
C TYR A 146 3.98 2.41 0.10
N PHE A 147 4.87 3.26 -0.36
CA PHE A 147 5.97 3.80 0.44
C PHE A 147 6.34 5.20 -0.04
N SER A 148 7.15 5.93 0.72
CA SER A 148 7.40 7.34 0.46
C SER A 148 8.19 7.59 -0.83
N MET A 149 9.48 7.18 -0.90
CA MET A 149 10.40 7.49 -2.00
C MET A 149 11.17 6.27 -2.44
N SER A 150 11.32 6.07 -3.75
CA SER A 150 12.16 5.00 -4.31
C SER A 150 13.65 5.40 -4.31
N ASN A 151 14.50 4.40 -4.48
CA ASN A 151 15.93 4.57 -4.75
C ASN A 151 16.26 4.48 -6.26
N GLY A 152 15.24 4.49 -7.12
CA GLY A 152 15.31 4.23 -8.55
C GLY A 152 14.57 2.94 -8.96
N TYR A 153 14.23 2.09 -7.98
CA TYR A 153 13.48 0.85 -8.17
C TYR A 153 12.49 0.64 -7.03
N THR A 154 11.36 0.00 -7.30
CA THR A 154 10.57 -0.63 -6.24
C THR A 154 11.18 -1.97 -5.85
N GLU A 155 10.68 -2.59 -4.78
CA GLU A 155 11.21 -3.84 -4.25
C GLU A 155 10.23 -4.99 -4.45
N ASP A 156 10.74 -6.18 -4.67
CA ASP A 156 9.94 -7.41 -4.64
C ASP A 156 9.43 -7.69 -3.22
N ALA A 157 8.14 -8.01 -3.10
CA ALA A 157 7.52 -8.28 -1.80
C ALA A 157 8.22 -9.41 -1.02
N VAL A 158 8.76 -10.40 -1.71
CA VAL A 158 9.46 -11.55 -1.09
C VAL A 158 10.73 -11.13 -0.35
N ASN A 159 11.43 -10.11 -0.82
CA ASN A 159 12.68 -9.64 -0.19
C ASN A 159 12.40 -8.96 1.16
N VAL A 160 11.25 -8.28 1.29
CA VAL A 160 10.89 -7.54 2.52
C VAL A 160 10.00 -8.35 3.44
N PHE A 161 8.96 -8.98 2.91
CA PHE A 161 7.91 -9.63 3.70
C PHE A 161 8.02 -11.17 3.71
N LYS A 162 9.04 -11.74 3.05
CA LYS A 162 9.27 -13.19 2.92
C LYS A 162 8.06 -13.94 2.30
N LYS A 163 7.19 -13.21 1.60
CA LYS A 163 6.03 -13.72 0.89
C LYS A 163 5.96 -13.09 -0.50
N SER A 164 5.90 -13.93 -1.52
CA SER A 164 5.74 -13.47 -2.91
C SER A 164 4.30 -13.09 -3.18
N GLU A 165 4.10 -11.97 -3.86
CA GLU A 165 2.81 -11.54 -4.40
C GLU A 165 3.03 -11.16 -5.87
N PRO A 166 2.32 -11.78 -6.83
CA PRO A 166 2.64 -11.65 -8.26
C PRO A 166 2.49 -10.23 -8.81
N TYR A 167 1.71 -9.40 -8.14
CA TYR A 167 1.47 -8.00 -8.47
C TYR A 167 2.41 -7.02 -7.73
N LEU A 168 3.26 -7.49 -6.80
CA LEU A 168 4.23 -6.69 -6.03
C LEU A 168 5.65 -7.12 -6.39
N VAL A 169 6.01 -6.88 -7.63
CA VAL A 169 7.34 -7.13 -8.18
C VAL A 169 8.09 -5.81 -8.40
N SER A 170 9.42 -5.88 -8.40
CA SER A 170 10.26 -4.71 -8.65
C SER A 170 10.00 -4.11 -10.03
N VAL A 171 9.83 -2.79 -10.08
CA VAL A 171 9.76 -1.99 -11.32
C VAL A 171 10.73 -0.82 -11.23
N ILE A 172 11.16 -0.29 -12.39
CA ILE A 172 11.94 0.96 -12.44
C ILE A 172 11.09 2.08 -11.86
N SER A 173 11.66 2.90 -10.97
CA SER A 173 10.97 4.03 -10.34
C SER A 173 11.93 5.22 -10.21
N ASP A 174 12.39 5.70 -11.37
CA ASP A 174 13.36 6.80 -11.46
C ASP A 174 12.74 8.19 -11.29
N TYR A 175 11.41 8.27 -11.24
CA TYR A 175 10.67 9.53 -11.26
C TYR A 175 11.00 10.43 -10.06
N ASP A 176 11.24 9.86 -8.90
CA ASP A 176 11.48 10.56 -7.64
C ASP A 176 12.95 10.58 -7.18
N LYS A 177 13.88 10.10 -8.01
CA LYS A 177 15.31 10.05 -7.66
C LYS A 177 15.93 11.43 -7.34
N ASN A 178 15.43 12.49 -7.95
CA ASN A 178 15.90 13.86 -7.78
C ASN A 178 15.02 14.68 -6.81
N VAL A 179 14.04 14.06 -6.17
CA VAL A 179 13.22 14.75 -5.18
C VAL A 179 14.05 15.12 -3.96
N LYS A 180 13.81 16.32 -3.43
CA LYS A 180 14.49 16.80 -2.24
C LYS A 180 14.39 15.78 -1.09
N ASN A 181 15.51 15.54 -0.42
CA ASN A 181 15.65 14.57 0.67
C ASN A 181 15.50 13.09 0.24
N ASN A 182 15.58 12.75 -1.04
CA ASN A 182 15.69 11.35 -1.46
C ASN A 182 17.00 10.73 -0.92
N LEU A 183 18.09 11.49 -0.95
CA LEU A 183 19.36 11.14 -0.27
C LEU A 183 19.37 11.76 1.14
N SER A 184 19.73 10.97 2.15
CA SER A 184 19.77 11.41 3.55
C SER A 184 20.85 10.67 4.31
N SER A 185 21.68 11.41 5.07
CA SER A 185 22.73 10.85 5.92
C SER A 185 22.36 10.98 7.40
N LYS A 186 22.71 9.96 8.17
CA LYS A 186 22.62 9.91 9.64
C LYS A 186 24.00 9.64 10.20
N SER A 187 24.44 10.45 11.16
CA SER A 187 25.67 10.22 11.89
C SER A 187 25.36 9.68 13.29
N ILE A 188 26.10 8.68 13.71
CA ILE A 188 26.07 8.14 15.08
C ILE A 188 27.50 7.90 15.55
N SER A 189 27.73 7.91 16.85
CA SER A 189 29.07 7.61 17.38
C SER A 189 29.47 6.15 17.11
N VAL A 190 30.77 5.89 16.98
CA VAL A 190 31.30 4.52 16.88
C VAL A 190 30.86 3.66 18.06
N ASN A 191 30.79 4.25 19.26
CA ASN A 191 30.32 3.52 20.46
C ASN A 191 28.85 3.13 20.35
N GLU A 192 27.96 4.03 19.92
CA GLU A 192 26.54 3.70 19.70
C GLU A 192 26.37 2.61 18.64
N PHE A 193 27.17 2.67 17.57
CA PHE A 193 27.15 1.66 16.51
C PHE A 193 27.56 0.29 17.05
N LYS A 194 28.64 0.23 17.86
CA LYS A 194 29.10 -0.99 18.53
C LYS A 194 28.07 -1.54 19.50
N GLU A 195 27.46 -0.68 20.32
CA GLU A 195 26.41 -1.05 21.27
C GLU A 195 25.20 -1.70 20.59
N LYS A 196 24.70 -1.06 19.49
CA LYS A 196 23.58 -1.59 18.72
C LYS A 196 23.86 -2.97 18.10
N LEU A 197 25.10 -3.23 17.70
CA LEU A 197 25.55 -4.53 17.17
C LEU A 197 25.95 -5.53 18.25
N ASN A 198 26.05 -5.08 19.50
CA ASN A 198 26.56 -5.84 20.65
C ASN A 198 27.98 -6.39 20.40
N VAL A 199 28.90 -5.51 19.98
CA VAL A 199 30.31 -5.83 19.70
C VAL A 199 31.24 -4.86 20.45
N ASP A 200 32.33 -5.39 21.00
CA ASP A 200 33.32 -4.62 21.78
C ASP A 200 34.61 -4.30 20.98
N ASN A 201 34.91 -5.12 19.97
CA ASN A 201 36.11 -4.95 19.14
C ASN A 201 35.91 -3.96 18.00
N ASP A 202 36.98 -3.73 17.23
CA ASP A 202 36.92 -2.84 16.06
C ASP A 202 35.94 -3.39 15.02
N ILE A 203 35.26 -2.45 14.34
CA ILE A 203 34.27 -2.79 13.33
C ILE A 203 34.96 -3.08 12.01
N VAL A 204 34.68 -4.27 11.47
CA VAL A 204 35.11 -4.69 10.14
C VAL A 204 33.87 -5.08 9.32
N ILE A 205 33.57 -4.32 8.26
CA ILE A 205 32.58 -4.73 7.29
C ILE A 205 33.22 -5.72 6.34
N ASN A 206 32.84 -7.00 6.46
CA ASN A 206 33.40 -8.08 5.67
C ASN A 206 32.77 -8.17 4.26
N ASN A 207 31.46 -7.93 4.16
CA ASN A 207 30.72 -8.01 2.90
C ASN A 207 29.40 -7.23 2.98
N ILE A 208 28.95 -6.73 1.81
CA ILE A 208 27.61 -6.18 1.61
C ILE A 208 27.05 -6.79 0.33
N VAL A 209 25.92 -7.50 0.45
CA VAL A 209 25.19 -8.08 -0.67
C VAL A 209 23.99 -7.19 -0.99
N ARG A 210 23.82 -6.88 -2.28
CA ARG A 210 22.66 -6.12 -2.77
C ARG A 210 21.79 -7.01 -3.65
N ASP A 211 20.49 -6.79 -3.62
CA ASP A 211 19.52 -7.41 -4.50
C ASP A 211 19.40 -6.68 -5.86
N SER A 212 18.45 -7.12 -6.68
CA SER A 212 18.20 -6.55 -8.02
C SER A 212 17.69 -5.12 -8.00
N SER A 213 17.13 -4.66 -6.87
CA SER A 213 16.67 -3.29 -6.66
C SER A 213 17.74 -2.37 -6.03
N ASN A 214 18.99 -2.84 -5.99
CA ASN A 214 20.15 -2.17 -5.39
C ASN A 214 20.05 -1.96 -3.87
N ARG A 215 19.16 -2.67 -3.19
CA ARG A 215 19.00 -2.61 -1.74
C ARG A 215 19.90 -3.63 -1.07
N VAL A 216 20.39 -3.31 0.13
CA VAL A 216 21.19 -4.25 0.92
C VAL A 216 20.26 -5.37 1.41
N SER A 217 20.47 -6.57 0.88
CA SER A 217 19.81 -7.78 1.34
C SER A 217 20.51 -8.39 2.55
N GLU A 218 21.84 -8.24 2.62
CA GLU A 218 22.68 -8.80 3.66
C GLU A 218 23.92 -7.93 3.88
N ILE A 219 24.32 -7.75 5.14
CA ILE A 219 25.60 -7.14 5.52
C ILE A 219 26.30 -8.03 6.55
N VAL A 220 27.59 -8.31 6.33
CA VAL A 220 28.43 -9.08 7.24
C VAL A 220 29.38 -8.13 7.97
N ILE A 221 29.27 -8.07 9.31
CA ILE A 221 30.10 -7.25 10.17
C ILE A 221 30.74 -8.13 11.23
N ASN A 222 32.07 -8.09 11.35
CA ASN A 222 32.84 -8.92 12.28
C ASN A 222 32.49 -10.42 12.16
N ASN A 223 32.29 -10.89 10.92
CA ASN A 223 31.85 -12.26 10.57
C ASN A 223 30.44 -12.63 11.07
N VAL A 224 29.63 -11.66 11.53
CA VAL A 224 28.21 -11.84 11.88
C VAL A 224 27.37 -11.31 10.73
N ASN A 225 26.40 -12.12 10.29
CA ASN A 225 25.50 -11.78 9.20
C ASN A 225 24.24 -11.09 9.73
N TYR A 226 23.88 -9.96 9.12
CA TYR A 226 22.65 -9.20 9.40
C TYR A 226 21.82 -9.08 8.11
N ASP A 227 20.53 -9.45 8.20
CA ASP A 227 19.54 -9.17 7.15
C ASP A 227 19.38 -7.66 6.98
N GLY A 228 19.30 -7.18 5.74
CA GLY A 228 19.24 -5.74 5.46
C GLY A 228 18.00 -5.03 6.03
N VAL A 229 16.84 -5.72 6.09
CA VAL A 229 15.61 -5.18 6.69
C VAL A 229 15.76 -5.07 8.21
N TYR A 230 16.38 -6.10 8.84
CA TYR A 230 16.71 -6.05 10.24
C TYR A 230 17.70 -4.91 10.56
N PHE A 231 18.76 -4.77 9.77
CA PHE A 231 19.77 -3.71 9.92
C PHE A 231 19.16 -2.32 9.80
N ARG A 232 18.30 -2.12 8.77
CA ARG A 232 17.52 -0.89 8.62
C ARG A 232 16.73 -0.56 9.90
N LYS A 233 16.04 -1.53 10.48
CA LYS A 233 15.25 -1.35 11.70
C LYS A 233 16.13 -1.04 12.91
N LEU A 234 17.25 -1.76 13.07
CA LEU A 234 18.17 -1.61 14.20
C LEU A 234 18.75 -0.19 14.28
N PHE A 235 19.08 0.38 13.12
CA PHE A 235 19.67 1.71 13.01
C PHE A 235 18.65 2.82 12.68
N ASP A 236 17.35 2.49 12.62
CA ASP A 236 16.28 3.42 12.23
C ASP A 236 16.61 4.17 10.93
N LEU A 237 16.98 3.41 9.90
CA LEU A 237 17.33 3.95 8.59
C LEU A 237 16.08 4.17 7.74
N ARG A 238 16.14 5.16 6.86
CA ARG A 238 15.02 5.50 5.97
C ARG A 238 14.74 4.40 4.95
N SER A 239 15.79 3.74 4.44
CA SER A 239 15.65 2.65 3.47
C SER A 239 16.72 1.56 3.70
N THR A 240 16.58 0.45 2.98
CA THR A 240 17.60 -0.62 2.89
C THR A 240 18.65 -0.36 1.80
N ASP A 241 18.51 0.70 0.99
CA ASP A 241 19.60 1.17 0.12
C ASP A 241 20.44 2.17 0.93
N PHE A 242 21.52 1.65 1.54
CA PHE A 242 22.41 2.44 2.36
C PHE A 242 23.89 2.16 2.07
N GLU A 243 24.71 3.16 2.37
CA GLU A 243 26.18 3.13 2.38
C GLU A 243 26.66 3.51 3.77
N ILE A 244 27.78 2.94 4.20
CA ILE A 244 28.35 3.18 5.52
C ILE A 244 29.78 3.66 5.35
N GLU A 245 30.10 4.80 5.96
CA GLU A 245 31.43 5.39 6.02
C GLU A 245 31.84 5.55 7.48
N PHE A 246 33.12 5.32 7.77
CA PHE A 246 33.68 5.46 9.11
C PHE A 246 34.70 6.58 9.10
N ASN A 247 34.69 7.40 10.16
CA ASN A 247 35.81 8.21 10.57
C ASN A 247 36.18 7.86 12.01
N ASP A 248 37.19 8.54 12.58
CA ASP A 248 37.71 8.19 13.92
C ASP A 248 36.70 8.30 15.05
N GLN A 249 35.59 9.02 14.88
CA GLN A 249 34.64 9.33 15.96
C GLN A 249 33.20 8.89 15.60
N GLU A 250 32.87 8.80 14.33
CA GLU A 250 31.49 8.64 13.85
C GLU A 250 31.37 7.60 12.74
N VAL A 251 30.20 7.02 12.68
CA VAL A 251 29.72 6.20 11.57
C VAL A 251 28.65 7.01 10.84
N ILE A 252 28.88 7.30 9.56
CA ILE A 252 27.96 8.02 8.70
C ILE A 252 27.21 6.98 7.84
N ILE A 253 25.89 6.90 7.98
CA ILE A 253 25.06 6.01 7.17
C ILE A 253 24.21 6.85 6.24
N THR A 254 24.48 6.75 4.95
CA THR A 254 23.78 7.47 3.89
C THR A 254 22.75 6.54 3.24
N THR A 255 21.49 6.95 3.22
CA THR A 255 20.36 6.19 2.65
C THR A 255 19.81 6.90 1.42
N ARG A 256 19.40 6.12 0.41
CA ARG A 256 18.65 6.55 -0.76
C ARG A 256 17.24 6.01 -0.71
N GLY A 257 16.25 6.89 -0.96
CA GLY A 257 14.83 6.56 -0.84
C GLY A 257 14.30 6.56 0.60
N TYR A 258 13.01 6.28 0.76
CA TYR A 258 12.35 6.25 2.07
C TYR A 258 11.19 5.27 2.08
N GLY A 259 11.24 4.28 2.96
CA GLY A 259 10.24 3.24 3.14
C GLY A 259 10.76 1.84 2.81
N HIS A 260 9.86 0.88 2.77
CA HIS A 260 10.19 -0.53 2.49
C HIS A 260 10.42 -0.83 1.01
N GLY A 261 10.03 0.06 0.11
CA GLY A 261 10.24 -0.06 -1.33
C GLY A 261 9.18 -0.86 -2.09
N VAL A 262 8.29 -1.59 -1.45
CA VAL A 262 7.33 -2.49 -2.11
C VAL A 262 6.07 -1.75 -2.56
N GLY A 263 5.65 -1.96 -3.82
CA GLY A 263 4.46 -1.36 -4.41
C GLY A 263 4.66 0.08 -4.87
N MET A 264 3.71 0.98 -4.65
CA MET A 264 3.73 2.33 -5.23
C MET A 264 4.62 3.30 -4.43
N SER A 265 5.55 4.00 -5.12
CA SER A 265 6.21 5.17 -4.57
C SER A 265 5.26 6.38 -4.59
N GLN A 266 5.03 7.00 -3.41
CA GLN A 266 4.14 8.17 -3.30
C GLN A 266 4.72 9.39 -4.04
N TRP A 267 6.01 9.66 -3.89
CA TRP A 267 6.67 10.73 -4.62
C TRP A 267 6.83 10.39 -6.09
N GLY A 268 7.13 9.13 -6.43
CA GLY A 268 7.17 8.67 -7.81
C GLY A 268 5.82 8.86 -8.51
N ALA A 269 4.71 8.51 -7.86
CA ALA A 269 3.36 8.78 -8.35
C ALA A 269 3.11 10.28 -8.60
N ASN A 270 3.60 11.15 -7.70
CA ASN A 270 3.47 12.60 -7.87
C ASN A 270 4.26 13.12 -9.08
N GLU A 271 5.49 12.67 -9.28
CA GLU A 271 6.30 13.09 -10.42
C GLU A 271 5.74 12.54 -11.74
N MET A 272 5.21 11.31 -11.76
CA MET A 272 4.48 10.76 -12.92
C MET A 272 3.25 11.61 -13.25
N ALA A 273 2.46 11.98 -12.24
CA ALA A 273 1.27 12.82 -12.44
C ALA A 273 1.62 14.19 -13.02
N LYS A 274 2.71 14.82 -12.58
CA LYS A 274 3.20 16.11 -13.11
C LYS A 274 3.57 16.07 -14.59
N ILE A 275 3.95 14.92 -15.11
CA ILE A 275 4.27 14.72 -16.53
C ILE A 275 3.11 14.10 -17.34
N GLY A 276 1.90 14.06 -16.75
CA GLY A 276 0.64 13.77 -17.44
C GLY A 276 0.12 12.34 -17.30
N TYR A 277 0.68 11.52 -16.42
CA TYR A 277 0.08 10.21 -16.12
C TYR A 277 -1.21 10.37 -15.32
N GLU A 278 -2.25 9.65 -15.70
CA GLU A 278 -3.48 9.52 -14.91
C GLU A 278 -3.30 8.49 -13.77
N TYR A 279 -4.08 8.61 -12.70
CA TYR A 279 -3.97 7.73 -11.53
C TYR A 279 -4.10 6.23 -11.85
N LYS A 280 -4.93 5.86 -12.85
CA LYS A 280 -5.07 4.46 -13.28
C LYS A 280 -3.81 3.93 -13.94
N ASP A 281 -3.12 4.74 -14.70
CA ASP A 281 -1.84 4.37 -15.33
C ASP A 281 -0.74 4.26 -14.28
N ILE A 282 -0.71 5.19 -13.30
CA ILE A 282 0.21 5.16 -12.16
C ILE A 282 0.02 3.86 -11.36
N LEU A 283 -1.22 3.50 -11.02
CA LEU A 283 -1.52 2.26 -10.29
C LEU A 283 -1.09 1.01 -11.07
N LYS A 284 -1.41 0.92 -12.36
CA LYS A 284 -1.00 -0.20 -13.22
C LYS A 284 0.50 -0.27 -13.48
N TYR A 285 1.21 0.85 -13.37
CA TYR A 285 2.65 0.88 -13.46
C TYR A 285 3.31 0.20 -12.25
N TYR A 286 2.84 0.55 -11.04
CA TYR A 286 3.43 0.05 -9.79
C TYR A 286 2.91 -1.32 -9.36
N TYR A 287 1.68 -1.67 -9.72
CA TYR A 287 1.09 -2.98 -9.43
C TYR A 287 0.91 -3.76 -10.73
N LYS A 288 1.63 -4.86 -10.85
CA LYS A 288 1.71 -5.63 -12.09
C LYS A 288 0.41 -6.40 -12.39
N ASP A 289 -0.04 -6.34 -13.64
CA ASP A 289 -1.18 -7.12 -14.17
C ASP A 289 -2.48 -6.97 -13.35
N VAL A 290 -2.72 -5.76 -12.83
CA VAL A 290 -3.92 -5.44 -12.04
C VAL A 290 -5.00 -4.74 -12.85
N GLU A 291 -6.22 -4.79 -12.32
CA GLU A 291 -7.38 -4.06 -12.81
C GLU A 291 -7.92 -3.10 -11.73
N ILE A 292 -8.50 -1.97 -12.16
CA ILE A 292 -9.22 -1.05 -11.28
C ILE A 292 -10.71 -1.35 -11.44
N MET A 293 -11.34 -1.80 -10.37
CA MET A 293 -12.74 -2.20 -10.35
C MET A 293 -13.55 -1.41 -9.33
N TYR A 294 -14.86 -1.35 -9.53
CA TYR A 294 -15.80 -0.82 -8.53
C TYR A 294 -16.27 -1.93 -7.59
N LYS A 295 -16.22 -1.67 -6.30
CA LYS A 295 -16.64 -2.62 -5.25
C LYS A 295 -17.60 -2.01 -4.24
#